data_23af446e6742c55dd97e309c758447e9
#
_entry.id   23af446e6742c55dd97e309c758447e9
#
_cell.length_a   1.000
_cell.length_b   1.000
_cell.length_c   1.000
_cell.angle_alpha   90.00
_cell.angle_beta   90.00
_cell.angle_gamma   90.00
#
_symmetry.space_group_name_H-M   'P 1'
#
loop_
_entity.id
_entity.type
_entity.pdbx_description
1 polymer ?
#
loop_
_entity_poly.entity_id
_entity_poly.type
_entity_poly.pdbx_seq_one_letter_code
_entity_poly.pdbx_strand_id
1 'polypeptide(L)'
;MLDARIDWPEWAASHGVVDLGDVRVVPQLLHDEMCSPAQLARSRRALYGDASVALPVSPLSIEERVLDLVLQLAPEAAPLVLGGDHSVAWPLTAALHRARPGFGIVQPDAHTDLLEERLGVRYCFATWSFHANELIGRGGKLVQVGVRVSGKTQAYWESTLGVRQFWADTIAADPAAAMDAILDAVKASGARGVYLSNDIDGTDPRFAASTGTPEPGGPDPTFITSLIERLGREVGLVAADLAEVAPPLGDDAARRTTMETSVRYLFASVDALLSERSTNARAR
;
A
#
# COMPACT_ATOMS: atom_id res chain seq x y z
N MET A 1 -4.63 14.57 9.09
CA MET A 1 -5.67 15.43 9.68
C MET A 1 -6.96 14.65 9.63
N LEU A 2 -7.24 13.90 10.69
CA LEU A 2 -8.48 13.15 10.85
C LEU A 2 -9.64 14.14 11.01
N ASP A 3 -10.84 13.73 10.67
CA ASP A 3 -12.03 14.59 10.75
C ASP A 3 -12.10 15.23 12.15
N ALA A 4 -12.12 16.55 12.22
CA ALA A 4 -12.16 17.29 13.50
C ALA A 4 -13.39 16.98 14.37
N ARG A 5 -14.35 16.23 13.84
CA ARG A 5 -15.55 15.73 14.55
C ARG A 5 -15.30 14.42 15.29
N ILE A 6 -14.14 13.78 15.10
CA ILE A 6 -13.77 12.53 15.75
C ILE A 6 -12.66 12.80 16.74
N ASP A 7 -12.89 12.49 18.01
CA ASP A 7 -11.80 12.34 18.98
C ASP A 7 -11.02 11.07 18.62
N TRP A 8 -9.94 11.25 17.88
CA TRP A 8 -9.15 10.13 17.36
C TRP A 8 -8.63 9.18 18.46
N PRO A 9 -8.06 9.65 19.57
CA PRO A 9 -7.65 8.78 20.66
C PRO A 9 -8.77 7.92 21.22
N GLU A 10 -9.95 8.50 21.45
CA GLU A 10 -11.12 7.78 21.97
C GLU A 10 -11.65 6.78 20.93
N TRP A 11 -11.79 7.22 19.69
CA TRP A 11 -12.25 6.37 18.61
C TRP A 11 -11.29 5.18 18.38
N ALA A 12 -9.98 5.43 18.31
CA ALA A 12 -8.97 4.40 18.12
C ALA A 12 -9.00 3.36 19.26
N ALA A 13 -9.06 3.82 20.51
CA ALA A 13 -9.13 2.94 21.67
C ALA A 13 -10.40 2.07 21.65
N SER A 14 -11.55 2.64 21.29
CA SER A 14 -12.84 1.91 21.22
C SER A 14 -12.89 0.87 20.10
N HIS A 15 -12.07 1.03 19.05
CA HIS A 15 -12.00 0.12 17.90
C HIS A 15 -10.76 -0.81 17.92
N GLY A 16 -9.97 -0.78 18.98
CA GLY A 16 -8.76 -1.60 19.10
C GLY A 16 -7.65 -1.22 18.10
N VAL A 17 -7.63 0.05 17.68
CA VAL A 17 -6.59 0.64 16.84
C VAL A 17 -5.49 1.20 17.72
N VAL A 18 -4.24 0.89 17.42
CA VAL A 18 -3.05 1.39 18.13
C VAL A 18 -2.20 2.18 17.16
N ASP A 19 -2.04 3.47 17.42
CA ASP A 19 -1.08 4.31 16.70
C ASP A 19 0.32 4.06 17.27
N LEU A 20 1.22 3.55 16.43
CA LEU A 20 2.61 3.23 16.79
C LEU A 20 3.56 4.42 16.56
N GLY A 21 3.04 5.54 16.05
CA GLY A 21 3.83 6.73 15.73
C GLY A 21 4.59 6.60 14.41
N ASP A 22 5.56 7.50 14.23
CA ASP A 22 6.26 7.68 12.97
C ASP A 22 7.61 6.96 12.94
N VAL A 23 7.93 6.33 11.81
CA VAL A 23 9.29 5.88 11.50
C VAL A 23 10.11 7.07 11.00
N ARG A 24 11.06 7.53 11.81
CA ARG A 24 11.96 8.62 11.42
C ARG A 24 13.07 8.09 10.55
N VAL A 25 13.27 8.72 9.40
CA VAL A 25 14.15 8.22 8.35
C VAL A 25 15.22 9.23 7.93
N VAL A 26 16.31 8.70 7.36
CA VAL A 26 17.30 9.45 6.60
C VAL A 26 17.02 9.18 5.12
N PRO A 27 16.36 10.10 4.39
CA PRO A 27 15.77 9.79 3.08
C PRO A 27 16.78 9.49 1.97
N GLN A 28 18.08 9.70 2.20
CA GLN A 28 19.12 9.48 1.18
C GLN A 28 19.50 8.01 0.96
N LEU A 29 19.06 7.12 1.84
CA LEU A 29 19.39 5.69 1.77
C LEU A 29 18.07 4.91 1.77
N LEU A 30 17.56 4.50 0.62
CA LEU A 30 16.24 3.87 0.54
C LEU A 30 16.19 2.51 1.26
N HIS A 31 17.13 1.61 1.00
CA HIS A 31 17.15 0.27 1.56
C HIS A 31 18.60 -0.19 1.85
N ASP A 32 18.82 -0.90 2.96
CA ASP A 32 20.15 -1.35 3.38
C ASP A 32 20.84 -2.27 2.35
N GLU A 33 20.09 -3.09 1.63
CA GLU A 33 20.64 -3.95 0.57
C GLU A 33 21.26 -3.17 -0.59
N MET A 34 20.89 -1.90 -0.77
CA MET A 34 21.48 -1.02 -1.78
C MET A 34 22.69 -0.24 -1.27
N CYS A 35 23.09 -0.44 -0.02
CA CYS A 35 24.18 0.25 0.62
C CYS A 35 25.43 -0.63 0.69
N SER A 36 26.60 -0.04 0.43
CA SER A 36 27.87 -0.72 0.68
C SER A 36 28.10 -0.91 2.19
N PRO A 37 28.89 -1.92 2.60
CA PRO A 37 29.25 -2.12 4.02
C PRO A 37 29.83 -0.87 4.68
N ALA A 38 30.61 -0.07 3.93
CA ALA A 38 31.17 1.17 4.44
C ALA A 38 30.13 2.27 4.69
N GLN A 39 29.10 2.36 3.83
CA GLN A 39 27.96 3.25 4.03
C GLN A 39 27.17 2.82 5.26
N LEU A 40 26.84 1.55 5.39
CA LEU A 40 26.12 1.01 6.56
C LEU A 40 26.88 1.31 7.87
N ALA A 41 28.17 0.99 7.93
CA ALA A 41 28.99 1.23 9.12
C ALA A 41 29.04 2.72 9.51
N ARG A 42 29.19 3.61 8.53
CA ARG A 42 29.18 5.05 8.75
C ARG A 42 27.82 5.55 9.24
N SER A 43 26.74 5.10 8.63
CA SER A 43 25.38 5.48 9.01
C SER A 43 25.00 4.95 10.39
N ARG A 44 25.38 3.69 10.73
CA ARG A 44 25.19 3.11 12.06
C ARG A 44 25.91 3.92 13.13
N ARG A 45 27.16 4.31 12.86
CA ARG A 45 27.89 5.18 13.81
C ARG A 45 27.21 6.53 14.01
N ALA A 46 26.67 7.13 12.96
CA ALA A 46 25.97 8.41 13.04
C ALA A 46 24.62 8.30 13.77
N LEU A 47 23.84 7.25 13.52
CA LEU A 47 22.50 7.07 14.11
C LEU A 47 22.55 6.49 15.53
N TYR A 48 23.42 5.51 15.76
CA TYR A 48 23.43 4.71 16.99
C TYR A 48 24.69 4.88 17.84
N GLY A 49 25.66 5.69 17.40
CA GLY A 49 26.95 5.87 18.09
C GLY A 49 27.94 4.70 17.93
N ASP A 50 27.51 3.59 17.32
CA ASP A 50 28.31 2.37 17.16
C ASP A 50 28.11 1.78 15.76
N ALA A 51 29.20 1.55 15.03
CA ALA A 51 29.18 0.96 13.69
C ALA A 51 28.88 -0.56 13.68
N SER A 52 29.05 -1.23 14.83
CA SER A 52 28.91 -2.70 14.95
C SER A 52 27.48 -3.15 15.23
N VAL A 53 26.57 -2.25 15.60
CA VAL A 53 25.17 -2.62 15.85
C VAL A 53 24.51 -3.20 14.59
N ALA A 54 23.76 -4.26 14.75
CA ALA A 54 23.06 -4.93 13.67
C ALA A 54 21.64 -4.34 13.46
N LEU A 55 21.53 -3.00 13.50
CA LEU A 55 20.27 -2.27 13.26
C LEU A 55 20.26 -1.68 11.84
N PRO A 56 19.09 -1.62 11.20
CA PRO A 56 18.93 -1.00 9.88
C PRO A 56 19.14 0.52 9.96
N VAL A 57 19.54 1.13 8.85
CA VAL A 57 19.78 2.57 8.77
C VAL A 57 18.95 3.27 7.70
N SER A 58 18.38 2.51 6.77
CA SER A 58 17.62 3.04 5.65
C SER A 58 16.13 3.04 5.95
N PRO A 59 15.33 3.98 5.39
CA PRO A 59 13.90 4.09 5.65
C PRO A 59 13.16 2.76 5.53
N LEU A 60 13.23 2.11 4.37
CA LEU A 60 12.50 0.88 4.11
C LEU A 60 12.96 -0.27 5.02
N SER A 61 14.26 -0.36 5.32
CA SER A 61 14.78 -1.40 6.21
C SER A 61 14.42 -1.16 7.68
N ILE A 62 14.29 0.10 8.12
CA ILE A 62 13.81 0.45 9.46
C ILE A 62 12.33 0.09 9.56
N GLU A 63 11.52 0.48 8.58
CA GLU A 63 10.10 0.15 8.52
C GLU A 63 9.88 -1.37 8.53
N GLU A 64 10.60 -2.11 7.69
CA GLU A 64 10.54 -3.57 7.64
C GLU A 64 10.84 -4.19 9.01
N ARG A 65 11.85 -3.67 9.71
CA ARG A 65 12.20 -4.14 11.06
C ARG A 65 11.11 -3.83 12.10
N VAL A 66 10.48 -2.67 12.01
CA VAL A 66 9.35 -2.31 12.89
C VAL A 66 8.18 -3.24 12.65
N LEU A 67 7.82 -3.47 11.39
CA LEU A 67 6.72 -4.38 11.00
C LEU A 67 6.99 -5.82 11.45
N ASP A 68 8.22 -6.32 11.29
CA ASP A 68 8.62 -7.62 11.82
C ASP A 68 8.40 -7.74 13.33
N LEU A 69 8.80 -6.71 14.10
CA LEU A 69 8.60 -6.68 15.54
C LEU A 69 7.12 -6.65 15.91
N VAL A 70 6.31 -5.84 15.22
CA VAL A 70 4.86 -5.77 15.44
C VAL A 70 4.22 -7.13 15.21
N LEU A 71 4.51 -7.77 14.08
CA LEU A 71 3.95 -9.07 13.72
C LEU A 71 4.45 -10.23 14.59
N GLN A 72 5.66 -10.10 15.17
CA GLN A 72 6.18 -11.05 16.18
C GLN A 72 5.47 -10.89 17.53
N LEU A 73 5.26 -9.67 17.99
CA LEU A 73 4.64 -9.37 19.29
C LEU A 73 3.12 -9.50 19.27
N ALA A 74 2.51 -9.22 18.13
CA ALA A 74 1.07 -9.30 17.90
C ALA A 74 0.78 -10.00 16.56
N PRO A 75 0.88 -11.35 16.49
CA PRO A 75 0.75 -12.09 15.23
C PRO A 75 -0.57 -11.88 14.49
N GLU A 76 -1.62 -11.50 15.21
CA GLU A 76 -2.95 -11.21 14.65
C GLU A 76 -3.12 -9.72 14.27
N ALA A 77 -2.13 -8.86 14.50
CA ALA A 77 -2.25 -7.45 14.13
C ALA A 77 -2.36 -7.30 12.61
N ALA A 78 -3.26 -6.42 12.15
CA ALA A 78 -3.36 -6.02 10.75
C ALA A 78 -2.72 -4.63 10.60
N PRO A 79 -1.50 -4.55 10.03
CA PRO A 79 -0.82 -3.28 9.87
C PRO A 79 -1.54 -2.38 8.88
N LEU A 80 -1.59 -1.08 9.19
CA LEU A 80 -1.94 -0.02 8.28
C LEU A 80 -0.80 1.00 8.27
N VAL A 81 -0.16 1.17 7.12
CA VAL A 81 0.94 2.11 6.92
C VAL A 81 0.44 3.37 6.23
N LEU A 82 0.79 4.53 6.78
CA LEU A 82 0.60 5.81 6.08
C LEU A 82 1.95 6.24 5.54
N GLY A 83 2.09 6.17 4.25
CA GLY A 83 3.38 6.36 3.62
C GLY A 83 3.70 7.76 3.16
N GLY A 84 4.95 7.92 2.75
CA GLY A 84 5.43 8.92 1.82
C GLY A 84 5.17 8.45 0.39
N ASP A 85 6.25 8.19 -0.38
CA ASP A 85 6.13 7.59 -1.70
C ASP A 85 5.75 6.09 -1.61
N HIS A 86 5.33 5.51 -2.74
CA HIS A 86 4.80 4.14 -2.79
C HIS A 86 5.85 3.04 -2.48
N SER A 87 7.12 3.39 -2.25
CA SER A 87 8.13 2.41 -1.84
C SER A 87 7.85 1.77 -0.48
N VAL A 88 7.06 2.41 0.39
CA VAL A 88 6.64 1.88 1.71
C VAL A 88 5.87 0.55 1.60
N ALA A 89 5.27 0.27 0.46
CA ALA A 89 4.57 -0.99 0.21
C ALA A 89 5.51 -2.21 0.17
N TRP A 90 6.80 -2.02 -0.18
CA TRP A 90 7.77 -3.12 -0.19
C TRP A 90 8.05 -3.69 1.21
N PRO A 91 8.45 -2.90 2.22
CA PRO A 91 8.67 -3.42 3.58
C PRO A 91 7.45 -4.12 4.16
N LEU A 92 6.26 -3.55 3.95
CA LEU A 92 5.01 -4.17 4.42
C LEU A 92 4.77 -5.53 3.73
N THR A 93 4.96 -5.60 2.41
CA THR A 93 4.86 -6.88 1.67
C THR A 93 5.84 -7.90 2.21
N ALA A 94 7.10 -7.54 2.40
CA ALA A 94 8.16 -8.44 2.85
C ALA A 94 7.90 -8.98 4.27
N ALA A 95 7.57 -8.10 5.22
CA ALA A 95 7.27 -8.48 6.60
C ALA A 95 6.00 -9.35 6.68
N LEU A 96 4.95 -8.98 5.95
CA LEU A 96 3.71 -9.73 5.90
C LEU A 96 3.92 -11.13 5.29
N HIS A 97 4.72 -11.23 4.22
CA HIS A 97 5.02 -12.52 3.59
C HIS A 97 5.77 -13.47 4.53
N ARG A 98 6.71 -12.96 5.34
CA ARG A 98 7.39 -13.77 6.36
C ARG A 98 6.45 -14.25 7.47
N ALA A 99 5.57 -13.37 7.92
CA ALA A 99 4.67 -13.68 9.02
C ALA A 99 3.45 -14.53 8.62
N ARG A 100 2.86 -14.21 7.47
CA ARG A 100 1.57 -14.79 7.00
C ARG A 100 1.55 -14.92 5.48
N PRO A 101 2.28 -15.87 4.87
CA PRO A 101 2.32 -16.05 3.42
C PRO A 101 0.96 -16.46 2.85
N GLY A 102 0.76 -16.21 1.58
CA GLY A 102 -0.43 -16.66 0.83
C GLY A 102 -1.53 -15.60 0.67
N PHE A 103 -1.24 -14.34 0.95
CA PHE A 103 -2.11 -13.21 0.60
C PHE A 103 -1.93 -12.80 -0.88
N GLY A 104 -2.92 -12.06 -1.39
CA GLY A 104 -2.82 -11.32 -2.64
C GLY A 104 -2.69 -9.83 -2.37
N ILE A 105 -2.38 -9.06 -3.41
CA ILE A 105 -2.29 -7.60 -3.34
C ILE A 105 -3.33 -7.01 -4.29
N VAL A 106 -4.09 -6.03 -3.81
CA VAL A 106 -4.90 -5.15 -4.66
C VAL A 106 -4.31 -3.76 -4.59
N GLN A 107 -3.94 -3.23 -5.76
CA GLN A 107 -3.24 -1.95 -5.91
C GLN A 107 -4.11 -0.98 -6.73
N PRO A 108 -4.91 -0.13 -6.10
CA PRO A 108 -5.44 1.07 -6.76
C PRO A 108 -4.30 2.04 -7.05
N ASP A 109 -4.07 2.38 -8.33
CA ASP A 109 -2.92 3.15 -8.78
C ASP A 109 -3.11 3.62 -10.24
N ALA A 110 -2.63 4.81 -10.58
CA ALA A 110 -2.56 5.27 -11.96
C ALA A 110 -1.44 4.56 -12.74
N HIS A 111 -0.42 4.10 -12.04
CA HIS A 111 0.81 3.54 -12.57
C HIS A 111 0.86 2.02 -12.38
N THR A 112 1.87 1.39 -12.92
CA THR A 112 2.05 -0.07 -12.76
C THR A 112 3.06 -0.42 -11.69
N ASP A 113 4.07 0.41 -11.46
CA ASP A 113 5.19 0.18 -10.55
C ASP A 113 5.92 -1.16 -10.77
N LEU A 114 5.85 -1.66 -12.00
CA LEU A 114 6.35 -2.96 -12.41
C LEU A 114 7.74 -2.91 -13.06
N LEU A 115 8.55 -1.90 -12.77
CA LEU A 115 9.94 -1.87 -13.18
C LEU A 115 10.77 -2.77 -12.25
N GLU A 116 11.68 -3.55 -12.81
CA GLU A 116 12.64 -4.34 -12.01
C GLU A 116 13.64 -3.43 -11.28
N GLU A 117 14.06 -2.35 -11.96
CA GLU A 117 14.85 -1.27 -11.39
C GLU A 117 14.51 0.06 -12.08
N ARG A 118 14.79 1.18 -11.41
CA ARG A 118 14.68 2.51 -11.99
C ARG A 118 15.97 3.29 -11.73
N LEU A 119 16.67 3.66 -12.83
CA LEU A 119 17.94 4.39 -12.75
C LEU A 119 18.98 3.74 -11.82
N GLY A 120 19.06 2.42 -11.81
CA GLY A 120 19.95 1.64 -10.94
C GLY A 120 19.45 1.52 -9.49
N VAL A 121 18.25 1.97 -9.18
CA VAL A 121 17.61 1.82 -7.87
C VAL A 121 16.67 0.63 -7.90
N ARG A 122 16.96 -0.39 -7.09
CA ARG A 122 16.18 -1.62 -7.03
C ARG A 122 14.86 -1.44 -6.29
N TYR A 123 14.87 -0.80 -5.13
CA TYR A 123 13.66 -0.59 -4.32
C TYR A 123 13.29 0.88 -4.31
N CYS A 124 12.21 1.25 -4.96
CA CYS A 124 11.62 2.59 -4.97
C CYS A 124 10.14 2.51 -5.34
N PHE A 125 9.46 3.65 -5.35
CA PHE A 125 8.03 3.76 -5.69
C PHE A 125 7.67 3.09 -7.03
N ALA A 126 8.54 3.11 -8.05
CA ALA A 126 8.23 2.55 -9.37
C ALA A 126 8.57 1.05 -9.51
N THR A 127 9.08 0.40 -8.47
CA THR A 127 9.62 -0.97 -8.55
C THR A 127 9.04 -1.92 -7.51
N TRP A 128 8.41 -1.40 -6.48
CA TRP A 128 7.93 -2.21 -5.37
C TRP A 128 6.96 -3.30 -5.81
N SER A 129 6.02 -2.99 -6.71
CA SER A 129 5.04 -3.93 -7.25
C SER A 129 5.68 -5.10 -7.98
N PHE A 130 6.76 -4.86 -8.75
CA PHE A 130 7.51 -5.94 -9.40
C PHE A 130 8.06 -6.91 -8.35
N HIS A 131 8.78 -6.40 -7.36
CA HIS A 131 9.39 -7.23 -6.31
C HIS A 131 8.35 -7.91 -5.44
N ALA A 132 7.25 -7.23 -5.13
CA ALA A 132 6.12 -7.80 -4.40
C ALA A 132 5.48 -8.97 -5.15
N ASN A 133 5.23 -8.81 -6.46
CA ASN A 133 4.65 -9.84 -7.31
C ASN A 133 5.55 -11.09 -7.40
N GLU A 134 6.88 -10.90 -7.52
CA GLU A 134 7.84 -12.01 -7.45
C GLU A 134 7.77 -12.73 -6.10
N LEU A 135 7.76 -11.97 -5.00
CA LEU A 135 7.78 -12.52 -3.65
C LEU A 135 6.52 -13.33 -3.32
N ILE A 136 5.33 -12.85 -3.70
CA ILE A 136 4.07 -13.56 -3.43
C ILE A 136 3.80 -14.69 -4.42
N GLY A 137 4.63 -14.85 -5.46
CA GLY A 137 4.63 -15.99 -6.37
C GLY A 137 3.74 -15.82 -7.59
N ARG A 138 3.56 -14.60 -8.09
CA ARG A 138 2.82 -14.30 -9.34
C ARG A 138 1.39 -14.91 -9.37
N GLY A 139 0.92 -15.33 -10.57
CA GLY A 139 -0.31 -16.13 -10.73
C GLY A 139 -1.61 -15.38 -10.47
N GLY A 140 -1.66 -14.08 -10.79
CA GLY A 140 -2.85 -13.24 -10.61
C GLY A 140 -3.05 -12.76 -9.17
N LYS A 141 -2.07 -12.95 -8.29
CA LYS A 141 -2.16 -12.50 -6.90
C LYS A 141 -1.95 -11.00 -6.74
N LEU A 142 -1.30 -10.34 -7.71
CA LEU A 142 -1.25 -8.89 -7.81
C LEU A 142 -2.34 -8.44 -8.79
N VAL A 143 -3.30 -7.69 -8.27
CA VAL A 143 -4.43 -7.11 -9.01
C VAL A 143 -4.30 -5.59 -8.98
N GLN A 144 -4.06 -4.98 -10.13
CA GLN A 144 -3.90 -3.52 -10.26
C GLN A 144 -5.20 -2.89 -10.78
N VAL A 145 -5.61 -1.76 -10.21
CA VAL A 145 -6.91 -1.13 -10.45
C VAL A 145 -6.74 0.35 -10.76
N GLY A 146 -7.21 0.79 -11.92
CA GLY A 146 -7.17 2.20 -12.32
C GLY A 146 -5.95 2.60 -13.13
N VAL A 147 -5.12 1.64 -13.57
CA VAL A 147 -3.93 1.89 -14.38
C VAL A 147 -4.31 2.66 -15.65
N ARG A 148 -3.56 3.70 -15.96
CA ARG A 148 -3.74 4.53 -17.16
C ARG A 148 -2.44 5.10 -17.72
N VAL A 149 -1.35 4.99 -16.94
CA VAL A 149 0.00 5.35 -17.39
C VAL A 149 0.89 4.09 -17.36
N SER A 150 1.33 3.68 -18.52
CA SER A 150 2.17 2.50 -18.66
C SER A 150 3.01 2.55 -19.93
N GLY A 151 4.25 2.13 -19.83
CA GLY A 151 5.17 1.95 -20.97
C GLY A 151 4.87 0.71 -21.81
N LYS A 152 3.97 -0.17 -21.37
CA LYS A 152 3.59 -1.41 -22.03
C LYS A 152 2.08 -1.61 -21.98
N THR A 153 1.56 -2.51 -22.80
CA THR A 153 0.14 -2.86 -22.82
C THR A 153 -0.25 -3.72 -21.62
N GLN A 154 -1.53 -3.73 -21.28
CA GLN A 154 -2.10 -4.65 -20.29
C GLN A 154 -1.73 -6.12 -20.59
N ALA A 155 -1.94 -6.57 -21.83
CA ALA A 155 -1.62 -7.93 -22.24
C ALA A 155 -0.14 -8.28 -22.05
N TYR A 156 0.77 -7.33 -22.22
CA TYR A 156 2.19 -7.54 -21.95
C TYR A 156 2.43 -7.85 -20.47
N TRP A 157 1.90 -7.03 -19.57
CA TRP A 157 2.10 -7.22 -18.14
C TRP A 157 1.46 -8.51 -17.63
N GLU A 158 0.23 -8.77 -18.04
CA GLU A 158 -0.49 -9.98 -17.65
C GLU A 158 0.20 -11.26 -18.14
N SER A 159 0.68 -11.28 -19.40
CA SER A 159 1.37 -12.46 -19.93
C SER A 159 2.79 -12.64 -19.41
N THR A 160 3.50 -11.54 -19.14
CA THR A 160 4.93 -11.60 -18.73
C THR A 160 5.09 -11.80 -17.23
N LEU A 161 4.28 -11.10 -16.40
CA LEU A 161 4.41 -11.10 -14.96
C LEU A 161 3.26 -11.84 -14.25
N GLY A 162 2.22 -12.24 -14.98
CA GLY A 162 1.08 -12.94 -14.39
C GLY A 162 0.25 -12.06 -13.45
N VAL A 163 0.33 -10.74 -13.58
CA VAL A 163 -0.52 -9.79 -12.85
C VAL A 163 -1.93 -9.77 -13.48
N ARG A 164 -2.90 -9.20 -12.78
CA ARG A 164 -4.21 -8.88 -13.33
C ARG A 164 -4.42 -7.39 -13.28
N GLN A 165 -4.84 -6.79 -14.40
CA GLN A 165 -5.01 -5.33 -14.49
C GLN A 165 -6.42 -4.96 -14.90
N PHE A 166 -6.97 -3.96 -14.24
CA PHE A 166 -8.24 -3.32 -14.58
C PHE A 166 -7.96 -1.84 -14.86
N TRP A 167 -7.88 -1.51 -16.13
CA TRP A 167 -7.49 -0.17 -16.55
C TRP A 167 -8.63 0.83 -16.33
N ALA A 168 -8.28 2.10 -16.17
CA ALA A 168 -9.23 3.15 -15.83
C ALA A 168 -10.34 3.34 -16.87
N ASP A 169 -10.05 3.19 -18.16
CA ASP A 169 -11.04 3.26 -19.25
C ASP A 169 -12.07 2.10 -19.20
N THR A 170 -11.61 0.90 -18.87
CA THR A 170 -12.49 -0.26 -18.66
C THR A 170 -13.39 -0.05 -17.44
N ILE A 171 -12.86 0.50 -16.36
CA ILE A 171 -13.64 0.81 -15.17
C ILE A 171 -14.67 1.91 -15.48
N ALA A 172 -14.28 2.94 -16.21
CA ALA A 172 -15.16 4.05 -16.58
C ALA A 172 -16.30 3.60 -17.52
N ALA A 173 -16.07 2.60 -18.37
CA ALA A 173 -17.08 2.08 -19.29
C ALA A 173 -18.23 1.34 -18.57
N ASP A 174 -17.92 0.55 -17.55
CA ASP A 174 -18.92 -0.13 -16.70
C ASP A 174 -18.33 -0.37 -15.30
N PRO A 175 -18.49 0.60 -14.38
CA PRO A 175 -17.93 0.48 -13.03
C PRO A 175 -18.47 -0.70 -12.23
N ALA A 176 -19.71 -1.10 -12.44
CA ALA A 176 -20.31 -2.20 -11.70
C ALA A 176 -19.74 -3.56 -12.16
N ALA A 177 -19.68 -3.79 -13.46
CA ALA A 177 -19.07 -5.00 -14.01
C ALA A 177 -17.58 -5.08 -13.70
N ALA A 178 -16.86 -3.95 -13.76
CA ALA A 178 -15.45 -3.89 -13.38
C ALA A 178 -15.23 -4.26 -11.91
N MET A 179 -16.07 -3.76 -11.01
CA MET A 179 -16.01 -4.08 -9.58
C MET A 179 -16.16 -5.59 -9.33
N ASP A 180 -17.16 -6.22 -9.96
CA ASP A 180 -17.38 -7.66 -9.82
C ASP A 180 -16.20 -8.46 -10.40
N ALA A 181 -15.70 -8.06 -11.57
CA ALA A 181 -14.57 -8.72 -12.22
C ALA A 181 -13.27 -8.60 -11.40
N ILE A 182 -13.03 -7.46 -10.71
CA ILE A 182 -11.90 -7.28 -9.79
C ILE A 182 -12.00 -8.30 -8.64
N LEU A 183 -13.16 -8.38 -7.99
CA LEU A 183 -13.35 -9.30 -6.87
C LEU A 183 -13.25 -10.77 -7.29
N ASP A 184 -13.79 -11.10 -8.45
CA ASP A 184 -13.67 -12.45 -9.01
C ASP A 184 -12.21 -12.81 -9.32
N ALA A 185 -11.42 -11.87 -9.87
CA ALA A 185 -10.01 -12.07 -10.12
C ALA A 185 -9.24 -12.30 -8.80
N VAL A 186 -9.53 -11.52 -7.75
CA VAL A 186 -8.93 -11.70 -6.41
C VAL A 186 -9.27 -13.08 -5.85
N LYS A 187 -10.54 -13.49 -5.88
CA LYS A 187 -10.98 -14.81 -5.39
C LYS A 187 -10.36 -15.95 -6.20
N ALA A 188 -10.27 -15.81 -7.52
CA ALA A 188 -9.69 -16.80 -8.42
C ALA A 188 -8.18 -16.97 -8.24
N SER A 189 -7.48 -15.98 -7.68
CA SER A 189 -6.03 -16.04 -7.39
C SER A 189 -5.66 -17.06 -6.30
N GLY A 190 -6.65 -17.53 -5.53
CA GLY A 190 -6.45 -18.43 -4.38
C GLY A 190 -5.80 -17.75 -3.18
N ALA A 191 -5.76 -16.43 -3.14
CA ALA A 191 -5.26 -15.67 -2.00
C ALA A 191 -6.14 -15.89 -0.76
N ARG A 192 -5.51 -16.01 0.42
CA ARG A 192 -6.18 -16.23 1.72
C ARG A 192 -6.47 -14.93 2.46
N GLY A 193 -6.53 -13.84 1.77
CA GLY A 193 -6.75 -12.48 2.24
C GLY A 193 -6.00 -11.50 1.35
N VAL A 194 -6.25 -10.24 1.51
CA VAL A 194 -5.72 -9.18 0.64
C VAL A 194 -4.94 -8.15 1.45
N TYR A 195 -3.77 -7.82 0.97
CA TYR A 195 -3.11 -6.56 1.30
C TYR A 195 -3.57 -5.50 0.29
N LEU A 196 -4.20 -4.44 0.77
CA LEU A 196 -4.60 -3.29 -0.02
C LEU A 196 -3.48 -2.26 -0.03
N SER A 197 -2.84 -2.04 -1.17
CA SER A 197 -1.81 -1.00 -1.34
C SER A 197 -2.38 0.11 -2.21
N ASN A 198 -2.77 1.21 -1.57
CA ASN A 198 -3.56 2.27 -2.20
C ASN A 198 -2.71 3.51 -2.46
N ASP A 199 -2.32 3.71 -3.73
CA ASP A 199 -1.80 4.98 -4.19
C ASP A 199 -2.94 5.99 -4.34
N ILE A 200 -2.79 7.18 -3.76
CA ILE A 200 -3.81 8.22 -3.86
C ILE A 200 -4.00 8.71 -5.31
N ASP A 201 -2.98 8.61 -6.15
CA ASP A 201 -3.03 8.99 -7.56
C ASP A 201 -3.83 8.01 -8.43
N GLY A 202 -4.13 6.82 -7.91
CA GLY A 202 -5.13 5.93 -8.49
C GLY A 202 -6.48 6.61 -8.68
N THR A 203 -6.80 7.55 -7.79
CA THR A 203 -8.02 8.39 -7.87
C THR A 203 -7.86 9.51 -8.91
N ASP A 204 -8.97 9.91 -9.53
CA ASP A 204 -8.97 11.05 -10.48
C ASP A 204 -8.51 12.35 -9.78
N PRO A 205 -7.65 13.18 -10.42
CA PRO A 205 -7.15 14.44 -9.85
C PRO A 205 -8.23 15.48 -9.48
N ARG A 206 -9.45 15.34 -9.98
CA ARG A 206 -10.59 16.16 -9.51
C ARG A 206 -10.84 16.00 -8.01
N PHE A 207 -10.38 14.89 -7.44
CA PHE A 207 -10.58 14.52 -6.03
C PHE A 207 -9.26 14.34 -5.27
N ALA A 208 -8.13 14.10 -5.96
CA ALA A 208 -6.85 13.81 -5.35
C ALA A 208 -5.68 14.35 -6.20
N ALA A 209 -5.58 15.68 -6.33
CA ALA A 209 -4.52 16.32 -7.13
C ALA A 209 -3.24 16.63 -6.33
N SER A 210 -3.26 16.58 -4.98
CA SER A 210 -2.05 16.76 -4.15
C SER A 210 -1.27 15.46 -4.00
N THR A 211 -0.68 15.03 -5.11
CA THR A 211 0.20 13.85 -5.24
C THR A 211 1.34 14.16 -6.20
N GLY A 212 2.36 13.29 -6.25
CA GLY A 212 3.54 13.49 -7.08
C GLY A 212 3.26 13.47 -8.57
N THR A 213 2.40 12.56 -9.02
CA THR A 213 2.12 12.28 -10.43
C THR A 213 0.61 12.14 -10.69
N PRO A 214 -0.16 13.24 -10.57
CA PRO A 214 -1.60 13.18 -10.78
C PRO A 214 -1.94 12.94 -12.25
N GLU A 215 -2.72 11.89 -12.53
CA GLU A 215 -3.09 11.48 -13.88
C GLU A 215 -4.62 11.54 -14.08
N PRO A 216 -5.13 12.20 -15.12
CA PRO A 216 -6.57 12.33 -15.38
C PRO A 216 -7.24 10.98 -15.75
N GLY A 217 -8.55 10.89 -15.51
CA GLY A 217 -9.38 9.76 -15.95
C GLY A 217 -9.41 8.58 -14.99
N GLY A 218 -8.97 8.76 -13.76
CA GLY A 218 -9.04 7.73 -12.73
C GLY A 218 -10.45 7.49 -12.17
N PRO A 219 -10.66 6.41 -11.43
CA PRO A 219 -11.87 6.16 -10.66
C PRO A 219 -12.16 7.30 -9.68
N ASP A 220 -13.44 7.47 -9.34
CA ASP A 220 -13.85 8.40 -8.29
C ASP A 220 -13.68 7.80 -6.87
N PRO A 221 -13.72 8.62 -5.82
CA PRO A 221 -13.57 8.13 -4.45
C PRO A 221 -14.66 7.14 -4.01
N THR A 222 -15.83 7.18 -4.64
CA THR A 222 -16.92 6.26 -4.29
C THR A 222 -16.61 4.85 -4.77
N PHE A 223 -16.05 4.73 -5.99
CA PHE A 223 -15.61 3.44 -6.51
C PHE A 223 -14.51 2.82 -5.65
N ILE A 224 -13.46 3.58 -5.33
CA ILE A 224 -12.34 3.08 -4.50
C ILE A 224 -12.82 2.72 -3.09
N THR A 225 -13.66 3.56 -2.46
CA THR A 225 -14.23 3.23 -1.14
C THR A 225 -15.03 1.93 -1.19
N SER A 226 -15.91 1.78 -2.18
CA SER A 226 -16.71 0.56 -2.35
C SER A 226 -15.84 -0.67 -2.61
N LEU A 227 -14.73 -0.52 -3.34
CA LEU A 227 -13.76 -1.59 -3.53
C LEU A 227 -13.13 -2.02 -2.19
N ILE A 228 -12.68 -1.07 -1.36
CA ILE A 228 -12.11 -1.34 -0.03
C ILE A 228 -13.12 -2.09 0.83
N GLU A 229 -14.35 -1.58 0.93
CA GLU A 229 -15.42 -2.18 1.72
C GLU A 229 -15.78 -3.60 1.25
N ARG A 230 -15.87 -3.81 -0.07
CA ARG A 230 -16.17 -5.14 -0.64
C ARG A 230 -15.02 -6.12 -0.45
N LEU A 231 -13.77 -5.69 -0.62
CA LEU A 231 -12.60 -6.52 -0.33
C LEU A 231 -12.61 -6.98 1.14
N GLY A 232 -12.83 -6.07 2.09
CA GLY A 232 -12.92 -6.41 3.51
C GLY A 232 -14.02 -7.42 3.80
N ARG A 233 -15.21 -7.24 3.23
CA ARG A 233 -16.37 -8.09 3.49
C ARG A 233 -16.31 -9.44 2.77
N GLU A 234 -15.79 -9.49 1.54
CA GLU A 234 -15.91 -10.65 0.66
C GLU A 234 -14.65 -11.52 0.60
N VAL A 235 -13.50 -10.96 0.94
CA VAL A 235 -12.20 -11.66 0.89
C VAL A 235 -11.46 -11.58 2.23
N GLY A 236 -11.54 -10.45 2.92
CA GLY A 236 -10.78 -10.11 4.12
C GLY A 236 -9.51 -9.31 3.81
N LEU A 237 -9.29 -8.22 4.56
CA LEU A 237 -8.05 -7.46 4.51
C LEU A 237 -7.09 -7.90 5.62
N VAL A 238 -5.85 -8.21 5.25
CA VAL A 238 -4.79 -8.62 6.19
C VAL A 238 -3.81 -7.49 6.50
N ALA A 239 -3.72 -6.50 5.63
CA ALA A 239 -2.94 -5.27 5.79
C ALA A 239 -3.45 -4.21 4.82
N ALA A 240 -3.09 -2.95 5.06
CA ALA A 240 -3.30 -1.87 4.10
C ALA A 240 -2.18 -0.83 4.17
N ASP A 241 -2.01 -0.05 3.11
CA ASP A 241 -1.32 1.23 3.13
C ASP A 241 -2.09 2.29 2.35
N LEU A 242 -1.69 3.54 2.57
CA LEU A 242 -2.09 4.70 1.78
C LEU A 242 -0.82 5.50 1.49
N ALA A 243 -0.45 5.60 0.21
CA ALA A 243 0.78 6.22 -0.26
C ALA A 243 0.55 7.44 -1.15
N GLU A 244 1.62 8.16 -1.46
CA GLU A 244 1.70 9.30 -2.38
C GLU A 244 0.84 10.51 -2.02
N VAL A 245 0.30 10.59 -0.81
CA VAL A 245 -0.42 11.78 -0.33
C VAL A 245 0.60 12.89 -0.05
N ALA A 246 0.61 13.92 -0.88
CA ALA A 246 1.59 14.99 -0.83
C ALA A 246 0.93 16.39 -0.64
N PRO A 247 0.47 16.73 0.57
CA PRO A 247 -0.27 17.96 0.84
C PRO A 247 0.44 19.26 0.42
N PRO A 248 1.79 19.34 0.37
CA PRO A 248 2.50 20.52 -0.13
C PRO A 248 2.36 20.76 -1.64
N LEU A 249 1.93 19.74 -2.39
CA LEU A 249 1.73 19.84 -3.83
C LEU A 249 0.30 20.31 -4.15
N GLY A 250 0.17 21.17 -5.16
CA GLY A 250 -1.10 21.76 -5.56
C GLY A 250 -1.51 22.99 -4.72
N ASP A 251 -2.67 23.55 -5.04
CA ASP A 251 -3.27 24.68 -4.34
C ASP A 251 -4.06 24.23 -3.08
N ASP A 252 -4.64 25.21 -2.38
CA ASP A 252 -5.40 24.95 -1.17
C ASP A 252 -6.66 24.10 -1.40
N ALA A 253 -7.28 24.19 -2.58
CA ALA A 253 -8.46 23.40 -2.93
C ALA A 253 -8.05 21.93 -3.20
N ALA A 254 -7.01 21.74 -4.01
CA ALA A 254 -6.43 20.42 -4.30
C ALA A 254 -5.99 19.72 -3.01
N ARG A 255 -5.27 20.44 -2.13
CA ARG A 255 -4.86 19.90 -0.83
C ARG A 255 -6.04 19.44 -0.01
N ARG A 256 -7.10 20.27 0.09
CA ARG A 256 -8.29 19.96 0.88
C ARG A 256 -8.99 18.72 0.35
N THR A 257 -9.29 18.66 -0.93
CA THR A 257 -9.99 17.51 -1.54
C THR A 257 -9.17 16.22 -1.45
N THR A 258 -7.85 16.30 -1.63
CA THR A 258 -6.97 15.13 -1.47
C THR A 258 -6.98 14.64 -0.04
N MET A 259 -6.89 15.54 0.95
CA MET A 259 -6.93 15.14 2.37
C MET A 259 -8.30 14.54 2.77
N GLU A 260 -9.40 15.10 2.29
CA GLU A 260 -10.75 14.55 2.51
C GLU A 260 -10.89 13.14 1.92
N THR A 261 -10.37 12.94 0.70
CA THR A 261 -10.34 11.64 0.03
C THR A 261 -9.45 10.64 0.80
N SER A 262 -8.26 11.07 1.22
CA SER A 262 -7.33 10.24 2.00
C SER A 262 -7.93 9.77 3.32
N VAL A 263 -8.59 10.67 4.06
CA VAL A 263 -9.28 10.34 5.30
C VAL A 263 -10.41 9.35 5.07
N ARG A 264 -11.18 9.52 4.00
CA ARG A 264 -12.24 8.57 3.61
C ARG A 264 -11.69 7.16 3.37
N TYR A 265 -10.57 7.05 2.62
CA TYR A 265 -9.93 5.76 2.37
C TYR A 265 -9.32 5.14 3.63
N LEU A 266 -8.72 5.97 4.48
CA LEU A 266 -8.18 5.52 5.76
C LEU A 266 -9.26 4.86 6.62
N PHE A 267 -10.41 5.53 6.83
CA PHE A 267 -11.49 4.95 7.63
C PHE A 267 -12.07 3.69 6.99
N ALA A 268 -12.31 3.70 5.68
CA ALA A 268 -12.78 2.50 4.98
C ALA A 268 -11.81 1.32 5.15
N SER A 269 -10.49 1.57 5.08
CA SER A 269 -9.46 0.55 5.28
C SER A 269 -9.45 0.03 6.71
N VAL A 270 -9.56 0.90 7.71
CA VAL A 270 -9.65 0.49 9.13
C VAL A 270 -10.89 -0.36 9.37
N ASP A 271 -12.06 0.07 8.89
CA ASP A 271 -13.30 -0.69 9.03
C ASP A 271 -13.21 -2.05 8.36
N ALA A 272 -12.60 -2.12 7.17
CA ALA A 272 -12.39 -3.37 6.45
C ALA A 272 -11.42 -4.32 7.18
N LEU A 273 -10.33 -3.80 7.76
CA LEU A 273 -9.38 -4.58 8.57
C LEU A 273 -10.00 -5.09 9.89
N LEU A 274 -10.94 -4.38 10.46
CA LEU A 274 -11.64 -4.76 11.69
C LEU A 274 -12.76 -5.77 11.44
N SER A 275 -13.38 -5.78 10.26
CA SER A 275 -14.53 -6.63 9.93
C SER A 275 -14.15 -8.12 9.94
N GLU A 276 -12.96 -8.48 9.52
CA GLU A 276 -12.47 -9.86 9.52
C GLU A 276 -12.32 -10.44 10.93
N ARG A 277 -11.91 -9.62 11.90
CA ARG A 277 -11.76 -10.03 13.31
C ARG A 277 -13.08 -10.41 13.95
N SER A 278 -14.15 -9.72 13.60
CA SER A 278 -15.50 -10.00 14.14
C SER A 278 -16.02 -11.35 13.65
N THR A 279 -15.67 -11.77 12.45
CA THR A 279 -16.10 -13.07 11.87
C THR A 279 -15.30 -14.22 12.47
N ASN A 280 -14.00 -14.09 12.66
CA ASN A 280 -13.14 -15.10 13.24
C ASN A 280 -13.34 -15.28 14.77
N ALA A 281 -13.71 -14.22 15.48
CA ALA A 281 -14.05 -14.29 16.92
C ALA A 281 -15.38 -15.01 17.18
N ARG A 282 -16.32 -14.99 16.25
CA ARG A 282 -17.61 -15.72 16.34
C ARG A 282 -17.51 -17.18 15.91
N ALA A 283 -16.42 -17.57 15.23
CA ALA A 283 -16.19 -18.94 14.77
C ALA A 283 -15.33 -19.79 15.74
N ARG A 284 -14.85 -19.20 16.84
CA ARG A 284 -14.14 -19.87 17.95
C ARG A 284 -15.05 -19.89 19.18
#